data_4396e367d2ebe61497c4069f331d979a
#
_entry.id   4396e367d2ebe61497c4069f331d979a
#
_cell.length_a   1.000
_cell.length_b   1.000
_cell.length_c   1.000
_cell.angle_alpha   90.00
_cell.angle_beta   90.00
_cell.angle_gamma   90.00
#
_symmetry.space_group_name_H-M   'P 1'
#
loop_
_entity.id
_entity.type
_entity.pdbx_description
1 polymer ?
#
loop_
_entity_poly.entity_id
_entity_poly.type
_entity_poly.pdbx_seq_one_letter_code
_entity_poly.pdbx_strand_id
1 'polypeptide(L)'
;LKEIYPDIPVVIGGIEASLRRVTHYDYWQDSLKPSILVDSGADWLCYGMGERTMIEFTKAIEAGRNPSDIRKIPQLGFYMDGKCRLKDAVILNSYERCCKDKVAFAENFHVVETYANMLQPPVLVEPVGKGYVQINPTWPPATQEEMDSFWDLPYTKLPHPRYKGKHIPAFEMIKFSVNTHRGCFGGCNFCTIAAHQGKFIQSRSEESIIREITALNKLPGFAGNISDVGAPTANMYGMKGKDPELCAKCRRKSCLFPGPCRNMDRSHERLLKLYERIAKVKGIRHAYIGSGIRYDLFLDEKGFVDDTSYPYLKELILEHT
;
A
#
# COMPACT_ATOMS: atom_id res chain seq x y z
N LEU A 1 20.73 13.27 12.25
CA LEU A 1 21.64 12.27 11.67
C LEU A 1 22.67 12.92 10.75
N LYS A 2 22.24 13.72 9.78
CA LYS A 2 23.14 14.40 8.82
C LYS A 2 24.14 15.36 9.46
N GLU A 3 23.82 15.98 10.56
CA GLU A 3 24.75 16.81 11.34
C GLU A 3 25.92 15.99 11.93
N ILE A 4 25.65 14.74 12.29
CA ILE A 4 26.65 13.85 12.91
C ILE A 4 27.37 13.00 11.85
N TYR A 5 26.65 12.57 10.83
CA TYR A 5 27.12 11.67 9.76
C TYR A 5 26.74 12.24 8.38
N PRO A 6 27.45 13.27 7.88
CA PRO A 6 27.06 13.95 6.65
C PRO A 6 27.13 13.06 5.41
N ASP A 7 28.06 12.09 5.38
CA ASP A 7 28.31 11.22 4.24
C ASP A 7 27.44 9.95 4.20
N ILE A 8 26.72 9.63 5.29
CA ILE A 8 25.86 8.45 5.32
C ILE A 8 24.54 8.75 4.61
N PRO A 9 24.15 7.92 3.61
CA PRO A 9 22.85 8.05 2.98
C PRO A 9 21.69 7.88 3.97
N VAL A 10 20.78 8.82 4.01
CA VAL A 10 19.56 8.75 4.82
C VAL A 10 18.37 8.48 3.91
N VAL A 11 17.71 7.34 4.14
CA VAL A 11 16.51 6.93 3.44
C VAL A 11 15.31 7.02 4.38
N ILE A 12 14.27 7.72 3.97
CA ILE A 12 12.98 7.78 4.68
C ILE A 12 11.92 7.00 3.92
N GLY A 13 10.97 6.43 4.62
CA GLY A 13 9.92 5.60 4.01
C GLY A 13 8.69 5.43 4.91
N GLY A 14 7.83 4.51 4.53
CA GLY A 14 6.60 4.22 5.22
C GLY A 14 5.41 5.09 4.75
N ILE A 15 4.27 4.94 5.43
CA ILE A 15 3.01 5.57 4.99
C ILE A 15 3.08 7.10 5.02
N GLU A 16 3.65 7.67 6.06
CA GLU A 16 3.76 9.11 6.20
C GLU A 16 4.66 9.73 5.13
N ALA A 17 5.84 9.14 4.89
CA ALA A 17 6.74 9.58 3.82
C ALA A 17 6.06 9.46 2.44
N SER A 18 5.29 8.40 2.19
CA SER A 18 4.53 8.24 0.96
C SER A 18 3.52 9.35 0.73
N LEU A 19 2.81 9.77 1.78
CA LEU A 19 1.78 10.81 1.69
C LEU A 19 2.37 12.21 1.61
N ARG A 20 3.56 12.42 2.18
CA ARG A 20 4.28 13.70 2.22
C ARG A 20 5.40 13.81 1.18
N ARG A 21 5.39 12.97 0.13
CA ARG A 21 6.46 12.93 -0.89
C ARG A 21 6.55 14.17 -1.78
N VAL A 22 5.47 14.94 -1.87
CA VAL A 22 5.38 16.25 -2.54
C VAL A 22 4.76 17.26 -1.57
N THR A 23 4.49 18.49 -2.02
CA THR A 23 3.78 19.50 -1.23
C THR A 23 2.52 18.92 -0.63
N HIS A 24 2.35 19.07 0.68
CA HIS A 24 1.23 18.52 1.44
C HIS A 24 0.72 19.51 2.48
N TYR A 25 -0.54 19.31 2.91
CA TYR A 25 -1.14 20.09 4.00
C TYR A 25 -0.83 19.42 5.35
N ASP A 26 -0.20 20.19 6.22
CA ASP A 26 0.02 19.82 7.63
C ASP A 26 -1.08 20.43 8.49
N TYR A 27 -1.98 19.59 8.99
CA TYR A 27 -3.15 20.05 9.74
C TYR A 27 -2.80 20.50 11.17
N TRP A 28 -1.67 20.06 11.74
CA TRP A 28 -1.21 20.53 13.04
C TRP A 28 -0.75 21.98 13.01
N GLN A 29 -0.10 22.37 11.92
CA GLN A 29 0.41 23.72 11.72
C GLN A 29 -0.51 24.58 10.84
N ASP A 30 -1.64 24.02 10.36
CA ASP A 30 -2.58 24.68 9.45
C ASP A 30 -1.88 25.35 8.25
N SER A 31 -0.95 24.64 7.64
CA SER A 31 -0.12 25.19 6.54
C SER A 31 0.33 24.14 5.56
N LEU A 32 0.65 24.59 4.33
CA LEU A 32 1.32 23.74 3.36
C LEU A 32 2.81 23.61 3.72
N LYS A 33 3.32 22.39 3.61
CA LYS A 33 4.71 22.03 3.78
C LYS A 33 5.29 21.52 2.47
N PRO A 34 6.59 21.73 2.21
CA PRO A 34 7.27 21.14 1.08
C PRO A 34 7.34 19.61 1.22
N SER A 35 7.81 18.91 0.19
CA SER A 35 8.12 17.49 0.32
C SER A 35 8.92 17.20 1.58
N ILE A 36 8.61 16.09 2.25
CA ILE A 36 9.34 15.64 3.44
C ILE A 36 10.84 15.43 3.18
N LEU A 37 11.25 15.19 1.93
CA LEU A 37 12.66 15.17 1.55
C LEU A 37 13.36 16.52 1.80
N VAL A 38 12.68 17.61 1.47
CA VAL A 38 13.20 18.96 1.66
C VAL A 38 13.15 19.34 3.13
N ASP A 39 12.05 19.02 3.80
CA ASP A 39 11.82 19.36 5.21
C ASP A 39 12.74 18.61 6.18
N SER A 40 13.01 17.33 5.90
CA SER A 40 13.86 16.47 6.74
C SER A 40 15.35 16.49 6.37
N GLY A 41 15.70 16.96 5.17
CA GLY A 41 17.06 16.86 4.63
C GLY A 41 17.51 15.43 4.34
N ALA A 42 16.60 14.48 4.21
CA ALA A 42 16.94 13.11 3.81
C ALA A 42 17.38 13.07 2.33
N ASP A 43 18.27 12.13 2.00
CA ASP A 43 18.79 11.99 0.63
C ASP A 43 17.79 11.30 -0.29
N TRP A 44 17.07 10.32 0.25
CA TRP A 44 16.20 9.44 -0.50
C TRP A 44 14.88 9.20 0.22
N LEU A 45 13.83 9.04 -0.56
CA LEU A 45 12.51 8.66 -0.10
C LEU A 45 12.08 7.40 -0.83
N CYS A 46 11.71 6.35 -0.07
CA CYS A 46 11.09 5.15 -0.60
C CYS A 46 9.59 5.21 -0.27
N TYR A 47 8.74 5.37 -1.28
CA TYR A 47 7.30 5.47 -1.09
C TYR A 47 6.57 4.19 -1.51
N GLY A 48 5.34 4.04 -1.06
CA GLY A 48 4.54 2.84 -1.34
C GLY A 48 5.06 1.59 -0.62
N MET A 49 4.87 0.43 -1.24
CA MET A 49 5.38 -0.84 -0.73
C MET A 49 6.87 -0.96 -1.11
N GLY A 50 7.73 -0.83 -0.12
CA GLY A 50 9.15 -0.53 -0.32
C GLY A 50 10.07 -1.74 -0.53
N GLU A 51 9.60 -2.97 -0.43
CA GLU A 51 10.47 -4.15 -0.39
C GLU A 51 11.41 -4.24 -1.60
N ARG A 52 10.88 -4.17 -2.81
CA ARG A 52 11.69 -4.22 -4.04
C ARG A 52 12.66 -3.06 -4.14
N THR A 53 12.16 -1.86 -3.85
CA THR A 53 12.96 -0.63 -3.89
C THR A 53 14.12 -0.71 -2.94
N MET A 54 13.90 -1.15 -1.69
CA MET A 54 14.96 -1.26 -0.70
C MET A 54 15.98 -2.34 -1.05
N ILE A 55 15.55 -3.48 -1.60
CA ILE A 55 16.45 -4.53 -2.08
C ILE A 55 17.35 -3.99 -3.20
N GLU A 56 16.77 -3.34 -4.22
CA GLU A 56 17.55 -2.81 -5.33
C GLU A 56 18.44 -1.63 -4.91
N PHE A 57 17.96 -0.78 -4.01
CA PHE A 57 18.73 0.30 -3.45
C PHE A 57 19.95 -0.22 -2.66
N THR A 58 19.75 -1.19 -1.78
CA THR A 58 20.83 -1.78 -0.98
C THR A 58 21.87 -2.44 -1.88
N LYS A 59 21.44 -3.26 -2.84
CA LYS A 59 22.33 -3.87 -3.83
C LYS A 59 23.12 -2.83 -4.63
N ALA A 60 22.50 -1.71 -4.96
CA ALA A 60 23.16 -0.64 -5.71
C ALA A 60 24.24 0.06 -4.87
N ILE A 61 23.97 0.30 -3.59
CA ILE A 61 24.94 0.86 -2.64
C ILE A 61 26.10 -0.12 -2.42
N GLU A 62 25.82 -1.39 -2.15
CA GLU A 62 26.85 -2.44 -1.95
C GLU A 62 27.76 -2.60 -3.18
N ALA A 63 27.20 -2.47 -4.37
CA ALA A 63 27.94 -2.53 -5.63
C ALA A 63 28.68 -1.23 -5.96
N GLY A 64 28.62 -0.20 -5.12
CA GLY A 64 29.25 1.11 -5.37
C GLY A 64 28.71 1.80 -6.62
N ARG A 65 27.44 1.56 -6.98
CA ARG A 65 26.84 2.18 -8.19
C ARG A 65 26.83 3.69 -8.09
N ASN A 66 26.96 4.32 -9.24
CA ASN A 66 26.85 5.75 -9.39
C ASN A 66 25.49 6.27 -8.91
N PRO A 67 25.40 7.42 -8.21
CA PRO A 67 24.13 8.02 -7.79
C PRO A 67 23.12 8.22 -8.94
N SER A 68 23.60 8.48 -10.17
CA SER A 68 22.73 8.60 -11.34
C SER A 68 21.98 7.31 -11.69
N ASP A 69 22.55 6.15 -11.38
CA ASP A 69 21.92 4.85 -11.62
C ASP A 69 20.95 4.50 -10.50
N ILE A 70 21.28 4.84 -9.25
CA ILE A 70 20.39 4.71 -8.10
C ILE A 70 19.12 5.53 -8.34
N ARG A 71 19.22 6.74 -8.91
CA ARG A 71 18.08 7.60 -9.26
C ARG A 71 17.11 7.01 -10.28
N LYS A 72 17.44 5.91 -10.94
CA LYS A 72 16.55 5.21 -11.88
C LYS A 72 15.67 4.16 -11.21
N ILE A 73 15.94 3.82 -9.96
CA ILE A 73 15.17 2.79 -9.24
C ILE A 73 13.73 3.26 -9.06
N PRO A 74 12.72 2.45 -9.42
CA PRO A 74 11.33 2.80 -9.20
C PRO A 74 10.98 3.01 -7.73
N GLN A 75 9.94 3.79 -7.46
CA GLN A 75 9.46 4.17 -6.12
C GLN A 75 10.49 4.92 -5.26
N LEU A 76 11.58 5.42 -5.85
CA LEU A 76 12.44 6.38 -5.18
C LEU A 76 12.01 7.82 -5.47
N GLY A 77 12.08 8.65 -4.45
CA GLY A 77 12.06 10.10 -4.53
C GLY A 77 13.38 10.67 -4.07
N PHE A 78 13.79 11.81 -4.62
CA PHE A 78 15.01 12.54 -4.27
C PHE A 78 14.93 14.00 -4.68
N TYR A 79 15.74 14.83 -4.04
CA TYR A 79 15.89 16.24 -4.41
C TYR A 79 17.06 16.43 -5.37
N MET A 80 16.93 17.38 -6.29
CA MET A 80 18.01 17.80 -7.20
C MET A 80 18.02 19.31 -7.35
N ASP A 81 19.22 19.86 -7.38
CA ASP A 81 19.43 21.29 -7.69
C ASP A 81 19.20 21.60 -9.17
N GLY A 82 18.79 22.84 -9.42
CA GLY A 82 18.60 23.37 -10.77
C GLY A 82 17.24 23.02 -11.39
N LYS A 83 17.18 23.02 -12.71
CA LYS A 83 15.93 22.77 -13.45
C LYS A 83 15.86 21.34 -13.97
N CYS A 84 14.69 20.73 -13.87
CA CYS A 84 14.44 19.43 -14.47
C CYS A 84 14.61 19.48 -16.00
N ARG A 85 15.32 18.47 -16.56
CA ARG A 85 15.53 18.31 -17.99
C ARG A 85 14.86 17.06 -18.58
N LEU A 86 14.09 16.35 -17.79
CA LEU A 86 13.36 15.16 -18.25
C LEU A 86 12.20 15.59 -19.16
N LYS A 87 12.20 15.08 -20.41
CA LYS A 87 11.21 15.45 -21.42
C LYS A 87 9.81 14.86 -21.12
N ASP A 88 9.78 13.66 -20.55
CA ASP A 88 8.53 12.91 -20.33
C ASP A 88 8.03 12.96 -18.88
N ALA A 89 8.59 13.85 -18.06
CA ALA A 89 8.13 14.05 -16.69
C ALA A 89 6.91 14.98 -16.64
N VAL A 90 5.99 14.68 -15.73
CA VAL A 90 4.89 15.58 -15.41
C VAL A 90 5.35 16.57 -14.36
N ILE A 91 5.38 17.83 -14.75
CA ILE A 91 5.80 18.93 -13.88
C ILE A 91 4.58 19.44 -13.10
N LEU A 92 4.63 19.35 -11.81
CA LEU A 92 3.64 19.88 -10.88
C LEU A 92 3.80 21.40 -10.71
N ASN A 93 2.78 22.04 -10.17
CA ASN A 93 2.92 23.42 -9.69
C ASN A 93 3.97 23.44 -8.57
N SER A 94 4.80 24.48 -8.49
CA SER A 94 5.82 24.56 -7.46
C SER A 94 5.23 24.70 -6.05
N TYR A 95 6.00 24.31 -5.04
CA TYR A 95 5.64 24.52 -3.64
C TYR A 95 5.24 25.98 -3.36
N GLU A 96 6.04 26.95 -3.84
CA GLU A 96 5.80 28.37 -3.63
C GLU A 96 4.49 28.86 -4.30
N ARG A 97 4.15 28.29 -5.45
CA ARG A 97 2.87 28.56 -6.11
C ARG A 97 1.71 27.98 -5.32
N CYS A 98 1.81 26.72 -4.87
CA CYS A 98 0.79 26.08 -4.05
C CYS A 98 0.50 26.85 -2.75
N CYS A 99 1.54 27.41 -2.11
CA CYS A 99 1.38 28.24 -0.92
C CYS A 99 0.56 29.51 -1.15
N LYS A 100 0.55 30.03 -2.38
CA LYS A 100 -0.16 31.26 -2.75
C LYS A 100 -1.51 31.01 -3.43
N ASP A 101 -1.68 29.83 -4.01
CA ASP A 101 -2.82 29.48 -4.84
C ASP A 101 -3.36 28.08 -4.46
N LYS A 102 -4.49 28.05 -3.78
CA LYS A 102 -5.17 26.81 -3.38
C LYS A 102 -5.60 25.96 -4.58
N VAL A 103 -5.89 26.58 -5.72
CA VAL A 103 -6.26 25.87 -6.96
C VAL A 103 -5.05 25.11 -7.49
N ALA A 104 -3.87 25.73 -7.51
CA ALA A 104 -2.63 25.06 -7.92
C ALA A 104 -2.30 23.86 -7.02
N PHE A 105 -2.55 23.95 -5.71
CA PHE A 105 -2.41 22.82 -4.80
C PHE A 105 -3.41 21.70 -5.11
N ALA A 106 -4.67 22.04 -5.36
CA ALA A 106 -5.71 21.08 -5.72
C ALA A 106 -5.41 20.37 -7.06
N GLU A 107 -4.87 21.09 -8.05
CA GLU A 107 -4.40 20.53 -9.32
C GLU A 107 -3.28 19.51 -9.10
N ASN A 108 -2.28 19.83 -8.28
CA ASN A 108 -1.21 18.89 -7.93
C ASN A 108 -1.77 17.64 -7.27
N PHE A 109 -2.68 17.78 -6.31
CA PHE A 109 -3.33 16.64 -5.66
C PHE A 109 -4.07 15.76 -6.67
N HIS A 110 -4.84 16.36 -7.58
CA HIS A 110 -5.54 15.63 -8.63
C HIS A 110 -4.58 14.83 -9.53
N VAL A 111 -3.46 15.45 -9.93
CA VAL A 111 -2.43 14.80 -10.74
C VAL A 111 -1.81 13.63 -9.99
N VAL A 112 -1.34 13.84 -8.75
CA VAL A 112 -0.70 12.81 -7.92
C VAL A 112 -1.65 11.64 -7.69
N GLU A 113 -2.92 11.90 -7.37
CA GLU A 113 -3.93 10.88 -7.14
C GLU A 113 -4.25 10.09 -8.42
N THR A 114 -4.35 10.77 -9.56
CA THR A 114 -4.60 10.12 -10.85
C THR A 114 -3.48 9.15 -11.20
N TYR A 115 -2.23 9.58 -11.07
CA TYR A 115 -1.07 8.75 -11.40
C TYR A 115 -0.79 7.65 -10.37
N ALA A 116 -1.11 7.85 -9.10
CA ALA A 116 -1.02 6.79 -8.09
C ALA A 116 -1.92 5.58 -8.40
N ASN A 117 -2.94 5.76 -9.24
CA ASN A 117 -3.89 4.73 -9.65
C ASN A 117 -3.59 4.09 -11.02
N MET A 118 -2.46 4.41 -11.64
CA MET A 118 -2.03 3.82 -12.92
C MET A 118 -1.02 2.70 -12.70
N LEU A 119 -1.01 1.71 -13.60
CA LEU A 119 0.00 0.66 -13.61
C LEU A 119 1.39 1.16 -14.02
N GLN A 120 1.43 2.13 -14.92
CA GLN A 120 2.65 2.74 -15.44
C GLN A 120 2.52 4.26 -15.36
N PRO A 121 2.67 4.84 -14.17
CA PRO A 121 2.64 6.29 -14.03
C PRO A 121 3.92 6.93 -14.60
N PRO A 122 3.87 8.19 -15.05
CA PRO A 122 5.05 8.94 -15.40
C PRO A 122 5.87 9.34 -14.16
N VAL A 123 7.08 9.83 -14.40
CA VAL A 123 7.86 10.53 -13.39
C VAL A 123 7.14 11.84 -13.03
N LEU A 124 6.98 12.11 -11.74
CA LEU A 124 6.46 13.39 -11.25
C LEU A 124 7.63 14.26 -10.77
N VAL A 125 7.54 15.56 -11.06
CA VAL A 125 8.54 16.54 -10.66
C VAL A 125 7.85 17.76 -10.05
N GLU A 126 8.20 18.08 -8.82
CA GLU A 126 7.72 19.28 -8.14
C GLU A 126 8.86 20.26 -7.94
N PRO A 127 8.83 21.46 -8.59
CA PRO A 127 9.79 22.50 -8.31
C PRO A 127 9.66 23.02 -6.87
N VAL A 128 10.80 23.23 -6.21
CA VAL A 128 10.84 23.77 -4.84
C VAL A 128 12.18 24.48 -4.61
N GLY A 129 12.14 25.73 -4.17
CA GLY A 129 13.34 26.54 -3.96
C GLY A 129 14.19 26.70 -5.22
N LYS A 130 15.46 26.31 -5.15
CA LYS A 130 16.40 26.38 -6.27
C LYS A 130 16.47 25.08 -7.10
N GLY A 131 15.70 24.08 -6.73
CA GLY A 131 15.72 22.76 -7.35
C GLY A 131 14.34 22.16 -7.52
N TYR A 132 14.27 20.85 -7.43
CA TYR A 132 13.04 20.09 -7.58
C TYR A 132 13.11 18.74 -6.86
N VAL A 133 11.96 18.25 -6.44
CA VAL A 133 11.79 16.87 -5.99
C VAL A 133 11.33 16.05 -7.20
N GLN A 134 12.03 14.95 -7.46
CA GLN A 134 11.64 13.94 -8.45
C GLN A 134 11.05 12.72 -7.72
N ILE A 135 9.92 12.23 -8.21
CA ILE A 135 9.26 11.01 -7.74
C ILE A 135 9.20 10.04 -8.92
N ASN A 136 9.93 8.96 -8.81
CA ASN A 136 9.94 7.92 -9.84
C ASN A 136 8.62 7.15 -9.88
N PRO A 137 8.25 6.51 -11.00
CA PRO A 137 7.07 5.67 -11.10
C PRO A 137 7.11 4.48 -10.12
N THR A 138 5.95 3.93 -9.83
CA THR A 138 5.82 2.71 -9.01
C THR A 138 6.35 1.48 -9.76
N TRP A 139 6.77 0.46 -9.03
CA TRP A 139 6.89 -0.88 -9.57
C TRP A 139 5.53 -1.38 -10.08
N PRO A 140 5.51 -2.30 -11.05
CA PRO A 140 4.31 -3.09 -11.30
C PRO A 140 3.83 -3.79 -10.02
N PRO A 141 2.53 -4.08 -9.88
CA PRO A 141 2.04 -4.86 -8.74
C PRO A 141 2.87 -6.12 -8.53
N ALA A 142 3.14 -6.48 -7.28
CA ALA A 142 3.88 -7.68 -6.95
C ALA A 142 3.14 -8.93 -7.42
N THR A 143 3.88 -9.92 -7.92
CA THR A 143 3.32 -11.23 -8.22
C THR A 143 2.95 -11.96 -6.94
N GLN A 144 2.21 -13.06 -7.05
CA GLN A 144 1.84 -13.87 -5.88
C GLN A 144 3.08 -14.44 -5.19
N GLU A 145 4.07 -14.91 -5.97
CA GLU A 145 5.33 -15.46 -5.47
C GLU A 145 6.15 -14.40 -4.73
N GLU A 146 6.19 -13.19 -5.24
CA GLU A 146 6.85 -12.08 -4.56
C GLU A 146 6.12 -11.72 -3.27
N MET A 147 4.79 -11.64 -3.31
CA MET A 147 3.99 -11.42 -2.10
C MET A 147 4.27 -12.49 -1.06
N ASP A 148 4.27 -13.77 -1.43
CA ASP A 148 4.56 -14.86 -0.51
C ASP A 148 5.96 -14.72 0.08
N SER A 149 6.97 -14.38 -0.72
CA SER A 149 8.35 -14.21 -0.25
C SER A 149 8.49 -13.10 0.82
N PHE A 150 7.68 -12.04 0.75
CA PHE A 150 7.70 -10.97 1.76
C PHE A 150 7.13 -11.45 3.10
N TRP A 151 6.14 -12.33 3.08
CA TRP A 151 5.53 -12.90 4.29
C TRP A 151 6.27 -14.13 4.84
N ASP A 152 7.06 -14.80 4.02
CA ASP A 152 7.88 -15.96 4.45
C ASP A 152 9.18 -15.53 5.18
N LEU A 153 9.44 -14.21 5.29
CA LEU A 153 10.55 -13.72 6.12
C LEU A 153 10.37 -14.13 7.59
N PRO A 154 11.47 -14.35 8.33
CA PRO A 154 11.40 -14.89 9.69
C PRO A 154 10.98 -13.84 10.73
N TYR A 155 9.78 -13.32 10.58
CA TYR A 155 9.19 -12.39 11.55
C TYR A 155 8.95 -13.06 12.90
N THR A 156 9.42 -12.43 13.97
CA THR A 156 9.21 -12.94 15.35
C THR A 156 7.74 -12.84 15.79
N LYS A 157 6.98 -11.92 15.22
CA LYS A 157 5.59 -11.58 15.64
C LYS A 157 5.46 -11.25 17.13
N LEU A 158 6.54 -10.78 17.73
CA LEU A 158 6.62 -10.37 19.14
C LEU A 158 6.99 -8.88 19.23
N PRO A 159 6.61 -8.20 20.32
CA PRO A 159 7.06 -6.84 20.58
C PRO A 159 8.59 -6.76 20.64
N HIS A 160 9.12 -5.60 20.27
CA HIS A 160 10.56 -5.35 20.40
C HIS A 160 11.01 -5.51 21.87
N PRO A 161 12.16 -6.13 22.16
CA PRO A 161 12.62 -6.45 23.53
C PRO A 161 12.64 -5.27 24.50
N ARG A 162 12.82 -4.03 24.02
CA ARG A 162 12.75 -2.81 24.85
C ARG A 162 11.41 -2.58 25.55
N TYR A 163 10.34 -3.24 25.07
CA TYR A 163 9.00 -3.17 25.65
C TYR A 163 8.71 -4.33 26.61
N LYS A 164 9.71 -5.14 26.96
CA LYS A 164 9.55 -6.27 27.91
C LYS A 164 8.87 -5.77 29.19
N GLY A 165 7.80 -6.45 29.57
CA GLY A 165 7.00 -6.08 30.76
C GLY A 165 6.06 -4.87 30.60
N LYS A 166 5.97 -4.29 29.41
CA LYS A 166 5.03 -3.20 29.11
C LYS A 166 3.85 -3.74 28.30
N HIS A 167 2.64 -3.37 28.69
CA HIS A 167 1.45 -3.63 27.91
C HIS A 167 1.36 -2.66 26.72
N ILE A 168 1.19 -3.18 25.50
CA ILE A 168 1.06 -2.41 24.26
C ILE A 168 -0.35 -2.68 23.68
N PRO A 169 -1.34 -1.80 23.91
CA PRO A 169 -2.72 -2.05 23.47
C PRO A 169 -2.86 -2.36 21.98
N ALA A 170 -2.16 -1.61 21.13
CA ALA A 170 -2.19 -1.83 19.69
C ALA A 170 -1.65 -3.22 19.29
N PHE A 171 -0.62 -3.73 19.97
CA PHE A 171 -0.10 -5.08 19.72
C PHE A 171 -1.12 -6.14 20.12
N GLU A 172 -1.81 -5.99 21.25
CA GLU A 172 -2.84 -6.93 21.70
C GLU A 172 -3.98 -7.09 20.69
N MET A 173 -4.33 -6.01 19.98
CA MET A 173 -5.38 -6.03 18.96
C MET A 173 -4.96 -6.81 17.70
N ILE A 174 -3.68 -6.76 17.31
CA ILE A 174 -3.23 -7.24 15.99
C ILE A 174 -2.36 -8.50 16.05
N LYS A 175 -1.87 -8.90 17.23
CA LYS A 175 -0.86 -9.98 17.38
C LYS A 175 -1.22 -11.31 16.71
N PHE A 176 -2.50 -11.58 16.53
CA PHE A 176 -3.02 -12.81 15.91
C PHE A 176 -3.81 -12.50 14.63
N SER A 177 -3.57 -11.35 14.01
CA SER A 177 -4.14 -11.06 12.70
C SER A 177 -3.28 -11.61 11.57
N VAL A 178 -3.91 -11.93 10.44
CA VAL A 178 -3.27 -12.43 9.24
C VAL A 178 -3.72 -11.60 8.05
N ASN A 179 -2.76 -11.06 7.32
CA ASN A 179 -3.02 -10.24 6.16
C ASN A 179 -3.06 -11.10 4.89
N THR A 180 -4.12 -10.99 4.10
CA THR A 180 -4.34 -11.82 2.91
C THR A 180 -3.85 -11.17 1.61
N HIS A 181 -3.89 -9.84 1.53
CA HIS A 181 -3.49 -9.08 0.33
C HIS A 181 -3.18 -7.63 0.67
N ARG A 182 -2.62 -6.93 -0.30
CA ARG A 182 -2.41 -5.46 -0.31
C ARG A 182 -3.21 -4.84 -1.44
N GLY A 183 -3.40 -3.51 -1.33
CA GLY A 183 -4.14 -2.72 -2.32
C GLY A 183 -5.63 -2.62 -2.02
N CYS A 184 -6.25 -1.59 -2.58
CA CYS A 184 -7.70 -1.38 -2.46
C CYS A 184 -8.20 -0.52 -3.63
N PHE A 185 -9.15 -1.03 -4.38
CA PHE A 185 -9.74 -0.33 -5.53
C PHE A 185 -11.02 0.44 -5.19
N GLY A 186 -11.31 0.61 -3.90
CA GLY A 186 -12.51 1.33 -3.43
C GLY A 186 -12.52 2.82 -3.79
N GLY A 187 -11.36 3.49 -3.71
CA GLY A 187 -11.22 4.91 -4.06
C GLY A 187 -12.04 5.85 -3.17
N CYS A 188 -12.19 5.54 -1.88
CA CYS A 188 -12.91 6.38 -0.92
C CYS A 188 -12.16 7.69 -0.68
N ASN A 189 -12.86 8.82 -0.70
CA ASN A 189 -12.24 10.16 -0.62
C ASN A 189 -11.51 10.45 0.70
N PHE A 190 -11.86 9.76 1.78
CA PHE A 190 -11.22 9.90 3.09
C PHE A 190 -10.03 8.96 3.30
N CYS A 191 -9.82 7.99 2.40
CA CYS A 191 -8.88 6.89 2.63
C CYS A 191 -7.62 7.03 1.77
N THR A 192 -6.47 6.94 2.40
CA THR A 192 -5.16 7.06 1.75
C THR A 192 -4.50 5.72 1.43
N ILE A 193 -5.16 4.59 1.70
CA ILE A 193 -4.59 3.25 1.46
C ILE A 193 -4.19 3.06 0.00
N ALA A 194 -5.04 3.45 -0.96
CA ALA A 194 -4.72 3.33 -2.37
C ALA A 194 -3.53 4.22 -2.79
N ALA A 195 -3.32 5.37 -2.14
CA ALA A 195 -2.18 6.25 -2.40
C ALA A 195 -0.85 5.67 -1.89
N HIS A 196 -0.90 4.74 -0.92
CA HIS A 196 0.28 4.06 -0.37
C HIS A 196 0.47 2.66 -0.94
N GLN A 197 -0.55 1.81 -0.92
CA GLN A 197 -0.47 0.41 -1.37
C GLN A 197 -0.83 0.21 -2.85
N GLY A 198 -1.40 1.23 -3.49
CA GLY A 198 -1.94 1.15 -4.84
C GLY A 198 -3.37 0.63 -4.90
N LYS A 199 -3.96 0.76 -6.09
CA LYS A 199 -5.33 0.31 -6.39
C LYS A 199 -5.41 -1.20 -6.69
N PHE A 200 -4.36 -1.77 -7.24
CA PHE A 200 -4.35 -3.15 -7.70
C PHE A 200 -4.14 -4.12 -6.55
N ILE A 201 -5.02 -5.13 -6.49
CA ILE A 201 -4.94 -6.13 -5.44
C ILE A 201 -3.75 -7.06 -5.71
N GLN A 202 -2.92 -7.24 -4.68
CA GLN A 202 -1.74 -8.10 -4.67
C GLN A 202 -1.96 -9.14 -3.59
N SER A 203 -2.43 -10.31 -3.97
CA SER A 203 -2.83 -11.37 -3.04
C SER A 203 -1.71 -12.35 -2.79
N ARG A 204 -1.61 -12.81 -1.56
CA ARG A 204 -0.81 -13.98 -1.18
C ARG A 204 -1.45 -15.26 -1.67
N SER A 205 -0.67 -16.33 -1.81
CA SER A 205 -1.21 -17.66 -2.02
C SER A 205 -1.96 -18.16 -0.77
N GLU A 206 -2.88 -19.07 -0.98
CA GLU A 206 -3.55 -19.77 0.13
C GLU A 206 -2.52 -20.53 0.97
N GLU A 207 -1.51 -21.13 0.35
CA GLU A 207 -0.40 -21.84 0.99
C GLU A 207 0.39 -20.95 1.95
N SER A 208 0.74 -19.73 1.53
CA SER A 208 1.44 -18.75 2.37
C SER A 208 0.58 -18.36 3.59
N ILE A 209 -0.71 -18.10 3.39
CA ILE A 209 -1.64 -17.75 4.46
C ILE A 209 -1.80 -18.91 5.45
N ILE A 210 -1.98 -20.13 4.97
CA ILE A 210 -2.14 -21.35 5.82
C ILE A 210 -0.85 -21.65 6.58
N ARG A 211 0.34 -21.46 5.98
CA ARG A 211 1.62 -21.58 6.70
C ARG A 211 1.70 -20.61 7.87
N GLU A 212 1.34 -19.34 7.63
CA GLU A 212 1.33 -18.33 8.69
C GLU A 212 0.35 -18.65 9.79
N ILE A 213 -0.89 -19.03 9.45
CA ILE A 213 -1.93 -19.43 10.43
C ILE A 213 -1.46 -20.64 11.26
N THR A 214 -0.86 -21.63 10.61
CA THR A 214 -0.30 -22.80 11.31
C THR A 214 0.80 -22.39 12.29
N ALA A 215 1.62 -21.42 11.94
CA ALA A 215 2.68 -20.90 12.80
C ALA A 215 2.16 -20.14 14.02
N LEU A 216 0.95 -19.57 13.98
CA LEU A 216 0.33 -18.89 15.12
C LEU A 216 0.17 -19.84 16.34
N ASN A 217 -0.02 -21.15 16.12
CA ASN A 217 -0.11 -22.14 17.20
C ASN A 217 1.14 -22.17 18.10
N LYS A 218 2.28 -21.65 17.62
CA LYS A 218 3.54 -21.60 18.38
C LYS A 218 3.73 -20.29 19.15
N LEU A 219 2.84 -19.32 18.94
CA LEU A 219 2.97 -18.01 19.59
C LEU A 219 2.45 -18.04 21.03
N PRO A 220 3.14 -17.35 21.95
CA PRO A 220 2.71 -17.24 23.33
C PRO A 220 1.29 -16.63 23.44
N GLY A 221 0.42 -17.30 24.22
CA GLY A 221 -0.94 -16.82 24.49
C GLY A 221 -1.94 -17.02 23.34
N PHE A 222 -1.57 -17.70 22.25
CA PHE A 222 -2.52 -18.06 21.21
C PHE A 222 -3.46 -19.17 21.69
N ALA A 223 -4.76 -18.92 21.67
CA ALA A 223 -5.80 -19.83 22.13
C ALA A 223 -6.68 -20.39 21.00
N GLY A 224 -6.19 -20.36 19.77
CA GLY A 224 -6.91 -20.86 18.59
C GLY A 224 -7.81 -19.82 17.90
N ASN A 225 -7.82 -18.58 18.38
CA ASN A 225 -8.65 -17.52 17.81
C ASN A 225 -7.78 -16.54 16.99
N ILE A 226 -8.06 -16.45 15.70
CA ILE A 226 -7.47 -15.45 14.81
C ILE A 226 -8.31 -14.18 14.90
N SER A 227 -7.70 -13.05 15.28
CA SER A 227 -8.43 -11.80 15.51
C SER A 227 -8.89 -11.12 14.21
N ASP A 228 -8.21 -11.37 13.11
CA ASP A 228 -8.60 -10.88 11.79
C ASP A 228 -7.92 -11.71 10.69
N VAL A 229 -8.68 -12.21 9.74
CA VAL A 229 -8.20 -12.70 8.45
C VAL A 229 -8.63 -11.67 7.40
N GLY A 230 -7.78 -10.67 7.20
CA GLY A 230 -8.21 -9.48 6.49
C GLY A 230 -7.14 -8.79 5.66
N ALA A 231 -7.49 -7.59 5.28
CA ALA A 231 -6.66 -6.69 4.47
C ALA A 231 -7.28 -5.29 4.50
N PRO A 232 -6.80 -4.30 3.71
CA PRO A 232 -7.43 -2.99 3.62
C PRO A 232 -8.95 -3.02 3.38
N THR A 233 -9.43 -4.04 2.66
CA THR A 233 -10.85 -4.38 2.49
C THR A 233 -10.93 -5.90 2.39
N ALA A 234 -11.46 -6.56 3.41
CA ALA A 234 -11.36 -8.01 3.58
C ALA A 234 -11.87 -8.81 2.36
N ASN A 235 -12.95 -8.38 1.75
CA ASN A 235 -13.57 -9.08 0.62
C ASN A 235 -13.02 -8.71 -0.77
N MET A 236 -11.77 -8.23 -0.86
CA MET A 236 -11.08 -7.99 -2.14
C MET A 236 -10.03 -9.05 -2.48
N TYR A 237 -9.85 -10.07 -1.64
CA TYR A 237 -8.87 -11.12 -1.87
C TYR A 237 -9.06 -11.82 -3.22
N GLY A 238 -8.00 -11.87 -4.01
CA GLY A 238 -7.99 -12.51 -5.33
C GLY A 238 -8.72 -11.75 -6.44
N MET A 239 -9.38 -10.62 -6.13
CA MET A 239 -10.11 -9.84 -7.12
C MET A 239 -9.16 -9.10 -8.06
N LYS A 240 -9.48 -9.09 -9.35
CA LYS A 240 -8.69 -8.43 -10.40
C LYS A 240 -9.54 -8.07 -11.61
N GLY A 241 -9.00 -7.26 -12.50
CA GLY A 241 -9.63 -7.03 -13.80
C GLY A 241 -9.59 -8.30 -14.67
N LYS A 242 -10.67 -8.59 -15.38
CA LYS A 242 -10.79 -9.72 -16.32
C LYS A 242 -9.84 -9.57 -17.49
N ASP A 243 -9.70 -8.33 -17.97
CA ASP A 243 -8.78 -7.94 -19.03
C ASP A 243 -7.69 -7.01 -18.46
N PRO A 244 -6.43 -7.48 -18.33
CA PRO A 244 -5.32 -6.70 -17.81
C PRO A 244 -4.93 -5.50 -18.71
N GLU A 245 -5.13 -5.58 -20.03
CA GLU A 245 -4.78 -4.49 -20.94
C GLU A 245 -5.68 -3.27 -20.75
N LEU A 246 -6.97 -3.49 -20.47
CA LEU A 246 -7.88 -2.43 -20.09
C LEU A 246 -7.48 -1.80 -18.75
N CYS A 247 -7.03 -2.60 -17.81
CA CYS A 247 -6.53 -2.11 -16.52
C CYS A 247 -5.25 -1.29 -16.67
N ALA A 248 -4.34 -1.69 -17.57
CA ALA A 248 -3.09 -0.98 -17.81
C ALA A 248 -3.30 0.47 -18.32
N LYS A 249 -4.35 0.69 -19.10
CA LYS A 249 -4.71 2.00 -19.65
C LYS A 249 -5.64 2.80 -18.74
N CYS A 250 -6.14 2.20 -17.66
CA CYS A 250 -7.18 2.77 -16.82
C CYS A 250 -6.65 3.89 -15.92
N ARG A 251 -7.34 5.07 -15.94
CA ARG A 251 -7.06 6.22 -15.09
C ARG A 251 -8.12 6.44 -13.99
N ARG A 252 -9.11 5.55 -13.87
CA ARG A 252 -10.14 5.69 -12.83
C ARG A 252 -9.53 5.54 -11.44
N LYS A 253 -9.91 6.41 -10.53
CA LYS A 253 -9.51 6.34 -9.11
C LYS A 253 -10.15 5.15 -8.40
N SER A 254 -11.40 4.83 -8.75
CA SER A 254 -12.17 3.74 -8.16
C SER A 254 -12.64 2.76 -9.24
N CYS A 255 -12.64 1.46 -8.92
CA CYS A 255 -13.29 0.45 -9.74
C CYS A 255 -14.79 0.29 -9.36
N LEU A 256 -15.26 1.01 -8.33
CA LEU A 256 -16.62 0.88 -7.80
C LEU A 256 -17.44 2.16 -7.99
N PHE A 257 -16.83 3.33 -8.08
CA PHE A 257 -17.51 4.61 -8.23
C PHE A 257 -17.17 5.30 -9.56
N PRO A 258 -18.12 5.96 -10.24
CA PRO A 258 -19.55 6.16 -9.93
C PRO A 258 -20.43 4.91 -10.11
N GLY A 259 -19.90 3.84 -10.61
CA GLY A 259 -20.51 2.53 -10.74
C GLY A 259 -19.46 1.45 -10.88
N PRO A 260 -19.80 0.19 -10.58
CA PRO A 260 -18.87 -0.92 -10.67
C PRO A 260 -18.27 -1.05 -12.07
N CYS A 261 -16.95 -1.32 -12.12
CA CYS A 261 -16.25 -1.53 -13.37
C CYS A 261 -16.69 -2.87 -13.99
N ARG A 262 -17.13 -2.84 -15.25
CA ARG A 262 -17.54 -4.05 -15.99
C ARG A 262 -16.39 -5.04 -16.20
N ASN A 263 -15.16 -4.54 -16.18
CA ASN A 263 -13.94 -5.37 -16.27
C ASN A 263 -13.55 -6.03 -14.94
N MET A 264 -14.21 -5.71 -13.83
CA MET A 264 -13.88 -6.27 -12.52
C MET A 264 -14.49 -7.66 -12.34
N ASP A 265 -13.66 -8.63 -11.97
CA ASP A 265 -14.10 -9.89 -11.37
C ASP A 265 -14.42 -9.64 -9.90
N ARG A 266 -15.67 -9.83 -9.51
CA ARG A 266 -16.18 -9.61 -8.14
C ARG A 266 -16.50 -10.92 -7.42
N SER A 267 -16.12 -12.08 -8.00
CA SER A 267 -16.38 -13.38 -7.39
C SER A 267 -15.66 -13.52 -6.06
N HIS A 268 -16.37 -14.01 -5.05
CA HIS A 268 -15.82 -14.34 -3.72
C HIS A 268 -15.35 -15.80 -3.61
N GLU A 269 -15.39 -16.57 -4.69
CA GLU A 269 -15.06 -18.01 -4.68
C GLU A 269 -13.68 -18.31 -4.08
N ARG A 270 -12.67 -17.50 -4.40
CA ARG A 270 -11.32 -17.66 -3.86
C ARG A 270 -11.27 -17.45 -2.36
N LEU A 271 -12.07 -16.50 -1.87
CA LEU A 271 -12.12 -16.18 -0.45
C LEU A 271 -12.87 -17.28 0.33
N LEU A 272 -13.98 -17.79 -0.22
CA LEU A 272 -14.68 -18.94 0.34
C LEU A 272 -13.77 -20.16 0.45
N LYS A 273 -13.03 -20.50 -0.61
CA LYS A 273 -12.06 -21.60 -0.57
C LYS A 273 -10.98 -21.39 0.48
N LEU A 274 -10.50 -20.17 0.64
CA LEU A 274 -9.53 -19.85 1.69
C LEU A 274 -10.12 -20.09 3.08
N TYR A 275 -11.34 -19.66 3.35
CA TYR A 275 -12.00 -19.86 4.65
C TYR A 275 -12.22 -21.35 4.95
N GLU A 276 -12.67 -22.14 3.99
CA GLU A 276 -12.77 -23.59 4.12
C GLU A 276 -11.44 -24.26 4.49
N ARG A 277 -10.33 -23.76 3.94
CA ARG A 277 -8.99 -24.26 4.26
C ARG A 277 -8.57 -23.84 5.67
N ILE A 278 -8.85 -22.60 6.07
CA ILE A 278 -8.54 -22.08 7.41
C ILE A 278 -9.26 -22.88 8.48
N ALA A 279 -10.55 -23.19 8.28
CA ALA A 279 -11.36 -23.99 9.20
C ALA A 279 -10.80 -25.41 9.43
N LYS A 280 -10.03 -25.95 8.47
CA LYS A 280 -9.38 -27.27 8.58
C LYS A 280 -8.00 -27.22 9.25
N VAL A 281 -7.47 -26.05 9.59
CA VAL A 281 -6.15 -25.95 10.24
C VAL A 281 -6.26 -26.39 11.68
N LYS A 282 -5.49 -27.42 12.04
CA LYS A 282 -5.46 -27.94 13.43
C LYS A 282 -5.05 -26.85 14.42
N GLY A 283 -5.82 -26.71 15.48
CA GLY A 283 -5.56 -25.73 16.55
C GLY A 283 -6.28 -24.40 16.36
N ILE A 284 -6.93 -24.16 15.22
CA ILE A 284 -7.80 -23.01 15.01
C ILE A 284 -9.22 -23.35 15.48
N ARG A 285 -9.80 -22.44 16.25
CA ARG A 285 -11.18 -22.52 16.76
C ARG A 285 -12.10 -21.57 16.03
N HIS A 286 -11.63 -20.31 15.90
CA HIS A 286 -12.34 -19.25 15.19
C HIS A 286 -11.37 -18.38 14.41
N ALA A 287 -11.83 -17.93 13.25
CA ALA A 287 -11.14 -16.97 12.42
C ALA A 287 -12.09 -15.78 12.18
N TYR A 288 -11.88 -14.69 12.89
CA TYR A 288 -12.71 -13.49 12.77
C TYR A 288 -12.30 -12.65 11.57
N ILE A 289 -13.23 -11.89 11.04
CA ILE A 289 -13.02 -10.86 10.01
C ILE A 289 -13.26 -9.51 10.66
N GLY A 290 -12.19 -8.92 11.21
CA GLY A 290 -12.24 -7.59 11.84
C GLY A 290 -12.04 -6.43 10.87
N SER A 291 -11.51 -6.72 9.68
CA SER A 291 -11.31 -5.74 8.60
C SER A 291 -12.62 -5.33 7.94
N GLY A 292 -12.65 -4.12 7.38
CA GLY A 292 -13.83 -3.59 6.69
C GLY A 292 -14.23 -4.41 5.47
N ILE A 293 -15.52 -4.53 5.24
CA ILE A 293 -16.14 -5.23 4.11
C ILE A 293 -16.88 -4.23 3.25
N ARG A 294 -16.78 -4.37 1.95
CA ARG A 294 -17.51 -3.56 0.99
C ARG A 294 -18.73 -4.31 0.48
N TYR A 295 -19.89 -3.83 0.87
CA TYR A 295 -21.18 -4.42 0.47
C TYR A 295 -21.53 -4.15 -0.98
N ASP A 296 -21.01 -3.06 -1.57
CA ASP A 296 -21.18 -2.72 -2.99
C ASP A 296 -20.45 -3.69 -3.93
N LEU A 297 -19.63 -4.60 -3.40
CA LEU A 297 -19.01 -5.67 -4.18
C LEU A 297 -19.94 -6.83 -4.50
N PHE A 298 -20.96 -7.09 -3.70
CA PHE A 298 -21.89 -8.20 -3.93
C PHE A 298 -23.32 -7.77 -4.28
N LEU A 299 -23.55 -6.47 -4.47
CA LEU A 299 -24.87 -5.96 -4.86
C LEU A 299 -24.81 -5.22 -6.19
N ASP A 300 -25.84 -5.36 -6.99
CA ASP A 300 -26.18 -4.53 -8.14
C ASP A 300 -27.64 -4.12 -8.08
N GLU A 301 -28.15 -3.46 -9.11
CA GLU A 301 -29.56 -3.01 -9.20
C GLU A 301 -30.57 -4.17 -9.16
N LYS A 302 -30.12 -5.41 -9.38
CA LYS A 302 -30.95 -6.63 -9.40
C LYS A 302 -30.76 -7.49 -8.15
N GLY A 303 -29.86 -7.12 -7.24
CA GLY A 303 -29.49 -7.90 -6.05
C GLY A 303 -28.06 -8.38 -6.08
N PHE A 304 -27.80 -9.66 -5.77
CA PHE A 304 -26.46 -10.22 -5.77
C PHE A 304 -25.89 -10.36 -7.19
N VAL A 305 -24.61 -9.99 -7.35
CA VAL A 305 -23.96 -9.89 -8.66
C VAL A 305 -23.45 -11.22 -9.22
N ASP A 306 -23.27 -12.23 -8.37
CA ASP A 306 -22.78 -13.56 -8.73
C ASP A 306 -23.22 -14.61 -7.71
N ASP A 307 -23.04 -15.89 -8.05
CA ASP A 307 -23.47 -17.03 -7.24
C ASP A 307 -22.68 -17.18 -5.93
N THR A 308 -21.58 -16.43 -5.77
CA THR A 308 -20.72 -16.48 -4.56
C THR A 308 -21.04 -15.39 -3.54
N SER A 309 -21.75 -14.35 -3.93
CA SER A 309 -22.04 -13.18 -3.08
C SER A 309 -22.91 -13.53 -1.88
N TYR A 310 -23.97 -14.29 -2.09
CA TYR A 310 -24.83 -14.72 -0.99
C TYR A 310 -24.17 -15.81 -0.09
N PRO A 311 -23.57 -16.88 -0.63
CA PRO A 311 -22.80 -17.82 0.16
C PRO A 311 -21.71 -17.15 1.01
N TYR A 312 -20.97 -16.19 0.44
CA TYR A 312 -19.95 -15.45 1.18
C TYR A 312 -20.54 -14.65 2.36
N LEU A 313 -21.63 -13.92 2.12
CA LEU A 313 -22.28 -13.15 3.18
C LEU A 313 -22.80 -14.07 4.31
N LYS A 314 -23.35 -15.23 3.95
CA LYS A 314 -23.80 -16.24 4.90
C LYS A 314 -22.64 -16.77 5.73
N GLU A 315 -21.55 -17.17 5.08
CA GLU A 315 -20.33 -17.67 5.73
C GLU A 315 -19.78 -16.63 6.71
N LEU A 316 -19.67 -15.37 6.24
CA LEU A 316 -19.19 -14.27 7.07
C LEU A 316 -20.00 -14.08 8.35
N ILE A 317 -21.33 -14.07 8.25
CA ILE A 317 -22.22 -13.82 9.39
C ILE A 317 -22.23 -15.01 10.37
N LEU A 318 -22.16 -16.22 9.87
CA LEU A 318 -22.32 -17.42 10.70
C LEU A 318 -21.01 -17.88 11.34
N GLU A 319 -19.88 -17.70 10.64
CA GLU A 319 -18.61 -18.33 11.02
C GLU A 319 -17.50 -17.32 11.39
N HIS A 320 -17.62 -16.04 10.98
CA HIS A 320 -16.51 -15.08 11.04
C HIS A 320 -16.81 -13.78 11.79
N THR A 321 -17.98 -13.63 12.40
CA THR A 321 -18.36 -12.43 13.18
C THR A 321 -18.33 -12.65 14.69
#